data_9b26510637c6ef3a85e2e14b20ad9e46
#
_entry.id   9b26510637c6ef3a85e2e14b20ad9e46
#
_cell.length_a   1.000
_cell.length_b   1.000
_cell.length_c   1.000
_cell.angle_alpha   90.00
_cell.angle_beta   90.00
_cell.angle_gamma   90.00
#
_symmetry.space_group_name_H-M   'P 1'
#
loop_
_entity.id
_entity.type
_entity.pdbx_description
1 polymer ?
#
loop_
_entity_poly.entity_id
_entity_poly.type
_entity_poly.pdbx_seq_one_letter_code
_entity_poly.pdbx_strand_id
1 'polypeptide(L)'
;VVWARENVDYVLHTGDLIDWQSEANFDLVKKYYGDTMFGSMGNHEFYKFYDIATLPDGYCLTIRNNVHSYYTSVVPLGDADIIVSTLWAKLPLKEAYYTEQVVSDFRRILYNKELLTFADFNREHERCFAFVKKSVVASTAQKKIVVTHHVPSFRMQCPMFADSLANGAFTVELEDFIKGHSIDYWIYGHSHYNVDVIIGNTHCISNQLGYVSHKEHLTFNPGKYIEI
;
A
#
# COMPACT_ATOMS: atom_id res chain seq x y z
N VAL A 1 -5.15 8.80 -16.33
CA VAL A 1 -3.77 8.76 -16.85
C VAL A 1 -3.45 10.02 -17.63
N VAL A 2 -4.21 10.34 -18.71
CA VAL A 2 -4.01 11.59 -19.48
C VAL A 2 -4.19 12.81 -18.58
N TRP A 3 -5.22 12.82 -17.74
CA TRP A 3 -5.48 13.91 -16.80
C TRP A 3 -4.31 14.13 -15.82
N ALA A 4 -3.77 13.09 -15.24
CA ALA A 4 -2.64 13.20 -14.30
C ALA A 4 -1.42 13.82 -14.96
N ARG A 5 -1.08 13.41 -16.19
CA ARG A 5 0.05 13.95 -16.95
C ARG A 5 -0.01 15.47 -17.16
N GLU A 6 -1.21 16.01 -17.24
CA GLU A 6 -1.42 17.43 -17.58
C GLU A 6 -1.67 18.31 -16.34
N ASN A 7 -1.96 17.71 -15.18
CA ASN A 7 -2.51 18.44 -14.04
C ASN A 7 -1.80 18.19 -12.70
N VAL A 8 -0.82 17.29 -12.64
CA VAL A 8 -0.10 16.97 -11.40
C VAL A 8 1.40 16.87 -11.64
N ASP A 9 2.21 17.21 -10.62
CA ASP A 9 3.66 17.13 -10.68
C ASP A 9 4.16 15.70 -10.40
N TYR A 10 3.42 14.95 -9.57
CA TYR A 10 3.77 13.59 -9.17
C TYR A 10 2.56 12.69 -9.11
N VAL A 11 2.78 11.39 -9.31
CA VAL A 11 1.76 10.34 -9.13
C VAL A 11 2.16 9.45 -7.97
N LEU A 12 1.29 9.35 -6.96
CA LEU A 12 1.44 8.40 -5.87
C LEU A 12 0.64 7.13 -6.18
N HIS A 13 1.27 5.97 -5.98
CA HIS A 13 0.60 4.67 -6.07
C HIS A 13 0.69 3.89 -4.76
N THR A 14 -0.25 3.00 -4.54
CA THR A 14 -0.40 2.24 -3.30
C THR A 14 -0.13 0.74 -3.47
N GLY A 15 0.73 0.37 -4.40
CA GLY A 15 1.09 -1.01 -4.71
C GLY A 15 0.20 -1.67 -5.76
N ASP A 16 0.48 -2.95 -6.03
CA ASP A 16 -0.13 -3.78 -7.06
C ASP A 16 -0.12 -3.12 -8.46
N LEU A 17 0.92 -2.30 -8.68
CA LEU A 17 1.12 -1.60 -9.93
C LEU A 17 1.51 -2.59 -11.04
N ILE A 18 2.12 -3.69 -10.64
CA ILE A 18 2.71 -4.66 -11.56
C ILE A 18 2.22 -6.05 -11.19
N ASP A 19 1.44 -6.62 -12.06
CA ASP A 19 1.52 -8.06 -12.24
C ASP A 19 2.77 -8.34 -13.10
N TRP A 20 3.81 -8.90 -12.51
CA TRP A 20 5.06 -9.28 -13.17
C TRP A 20 4.86 -10.16 -14.44
N GLN A 21 3.64 -10.48 -14.78
CA GLN A 21 3.29 -11.30 -15.94
C GLN A 21 3.27 -10.52 -17.25
N SER A 22 3.31 -9.18 -17.21
CA SER A 22 3.15 -8.40 -18.43
C SER A 22 4.14 -7.24 -18.51
N GLU A 23 5.22 -7.40 -19.28
CA GLU A 23 6.09 -6.27 -19.66
C GLU A 23 5.31 -5.16 -20.37
N ALA A 24 4.21 -5.50 -21.04
CA ALA A 24 3.33 -4.52 -21.69
C ALA A 24 2.72 -3.50 -20.72
N ASN A 25 2.48 -3.88 -19.44
CA ASN A 25 1.99 -2.95 -18.44
C ASN A 25 3.03 -1.90 -18.08
N PHE A 26 4.32 -2.23 -18.09
CA PHE A 26 5.40 -1.26 -17.88
C PHE A 26 5.47 -0.22 -18.98
N ASP A 27 5.28 -0.62 -20.23
CA ASP A 27 5.30 0.30 -21.37
C ASP A 27 4.09 1.22 -21.37
N LEU A 28 2.94 0.74 -20.89
CA LEU A 28 1.77 1.58 -20.65
C LEU A 28 2.05 2.62 -19.57
N VAL A 29 2.63 2.24 -18.44
CA VAL A 29 3.01 3.18 -17.38
C VAL A 29 3.99 4.22 -17.93
N LYS A 30 5.06 3.80 -18.63
CA LYS A 30 6.03 4.72 -19.26
C LYS A 30 5.39 5.64 -20.28
N LYS A 31 4.45 5.15 -21.07
CA LYS A 31 3.78 5.93 -22.10
C LYS A 31 2.86 7.01 -21.53
N TYR A 32 2.22 6.72 -20.41
CA TYR A 32 1.17 7.56 -19.84
C TYR A 32 1.60 8.41 -18.64
N TYR A 33 2.66 8.01 -17.92
CA TYR A 33 3.22 8.76 -16.79
C TYR A 33 4.60 9.28 -17.20
N GLY A 34 4.64 10.43 -17.88
CA GLY A 34 5.89 11.07 -18.31
C GLY A 34 6.72 11.59 -17.14
N ASP A 35 6.08 11.82 -15.98
CA ASP A 35 6.69 12.39 -14.79
C ASP A 35 6.93 11.33 -13.70
N THR A 36 7.47 11.75 -12.55
CA THR A 36 7.87 10.81 -11.51
C THR A 36 6.65 10.21 -10.83
N MET A 37 6.57 8.89 -10.87
CA MET A 37 5.59 8.08 -10.17
C MET A 37 6.28 7.27 -9.09
N PHE A 38 5.79 7.31 -7.87
CA PHE A 38 6.33 6.51 -6.77
C PHE A 38 5.26 6.14 -5.74
N GLY A 39 5.55 5.13 -4.92
CA GLY A 39 4.63 4.69 -3.88
C GLY A 39 5.05 3.38 -3.23
N SER A 40 4.12 2.72 -2.54
CA SER A 40 4.38 1.46 -1.86
C SER A 40 4.40 0.28 -2.83
N MET A 41 5.14 -0.76 -2.46
CA MET A 41 4.93 -2.09 -3.02
C MET A 41 3.67 -2.70 -2.41
N GLY A 42 2.88 -3.39 -3.21
CA GLY A 42 1.78 -4.23 -2.75
C GLY A 42 2.21 -5.69 -2.60
N ASN A 43 1.27 -6.58 -2.27
CA ASN A 43 1.56 -8.00 -2.16
C ASN A 43 1.79 -8.66 -3.52
N HIS A 44 1.18 -8.17 -4.60
CA HIS A 44 1.37 -8.71 -5.95
C HIS A 44 2.77 -8.49 -6.50
N GLU A 45 3.49 -7.46 -6.07
CA GLU A 45 4.90 -7.27 -6.41
C GLU A 45 5.79 -8.40 -5.92
N PHE A 46 5.35 -9.22 -4.96
CA PHE A 46 6.10 -10.37 -4.42
C PHE A 46 5.62 -11.72 -4.96
N TYR A 47 4.60 -11.75 -5.79
CA TYR A 47 4.18 -13.00 -6.41
C TYR A 47 5.28 -13.58 -7.29
N LYS A 48 5.17 -14.85 -7.68
CA LYS A 48 6.22 -15.65 -8.32
C LYS A 48 7.39 -16.02 -7.40
N PHE A 49 7.05 -16.30 -6.13
CA PHE A 49 8.00 -16.84 -5.16
C PHE A 49 9.15 -15.89 -4.84
N TYR A 50 8.86 -14.59 -4.76
CA TYR A 50 9.82 -13.63 -4.24
C TYR A 50 9.99 -13.83 -2.73
N ASP A 51 11.25 -13.88 -2.26
CA ASP A 51 11.57 -14.06 -0.84
C ASP A 51 11.67 -12.70 -0.13
N ILE A 52 10.59 -12.33 0.58
CA ILE A 52 10.50 -11.02 1.24
C ILE A 52 11.41 -10.91 2.46
N ALA A 53 11.86 -12.02 3.06
CA ALA A 53 12.80 -11.98 4.17
C ALA A 53 14.17 -11.41 3.77
N THR A 54 14.50 -11.41 2.47
CA THR A 54 15.76 -10.88 1.95
C THR A 54 15.74 -9.38 1.66
N LEU A 55 14.57 -8.72 1.77
CA LEU A 55 14.46 -7.30 1.50
C LEU A 55 15.18 -6.45 2.54
N PRO A 56 16.12 -5.59 2.14
CA PRO A 56 16.71 -4.62 3.05
C PRO A 56 15.71 -3.51 3.40
N ASP A 57 15.95 -2.82 4.50
CA ASP A 57 15.25 -1.56 4.78
C ASP A 57 15.60 -0.54 3.69
N GLY A 58 14.61 0.26 3.29
CA GLY A 58 14.78 1.22 2.20
C GLY A 58 14.78 0.60 0.80
N TYR A 59 14.40 -0.68 0.65
CA TYR A 59 14.38 -1.32 -0.67
C TYR A 59 13.49 -0.55 -1.64
N CYS A 60 14.07 -0.26 -2.82
CA CYS A 60 13.40 0.40 -3.93
C CYS A 60 13.46 -0.47 -5.17
N LEU A 61 12.32 -0.83 -5.69
CA LEU A 61 12.18 -1.44 -7.00
C LEU A 61 12.05 -0.33 -8.05
N THR A 62 13.08 -0.14 -8.85
CA THR A 62 13.02 0.76 -10.00
C THR A 62 12.39 0.03 -11.18
N ILE A 63 11.15 0.34 -11.45
CA ILE A 63 10.38 -0.26 -12.54
C ILE A 63 10.76 0.38 -13.87
N ARG A 64 10.90 1.69 -13.88
CA ARG A 64 11.41 2.54 -14.96
C ARG A 64 12.18 3.72 -14.33
N ASN A 65 12.91 4.47 -15.13
CA ASN A 65 13.70 5.61 -14.63
C ASN A 65 12.88 6.65 -13.85
N ASN A 66 11.58 6.71 -14.09
CA ASN A 66 10.64 7.63 -13.47
C ASN A 66 9.54 6.92 -12.65
N VAL A 67 9.63 5.60 -12.45
CA VAL A 67 8.63 4.80 -11.70
C VAL A 67 9.33 3.95 -10.66
N HIS A 68 9.01 4.21 -9.41
CA HIS A 68 9.63 3.57 -8.25
C HIS A 68 8.59 3.01 -7.29
N SER A 69 8.84 1.81 -6.78
CA SER A 69 8.05 1.19 -5.71
C SER A 69 8.94 0.89 -4.51
N TYR A 70 8.54 1.35 -3.34
CA TYR A 70 9.31 1.22 -2.11
C TYR A 70 8.67 0.21 -1.16
N TYR A 71 9.51 -0.57 -0.48
CA TYR A 71 9.05 -1.47 0.58
C TYR A 71 8.87 -0.73 1.91
N THR A 72 9.93 -0.04 2.35
CA THR A 72 9.94 0.85 3.52
C THR A 72 10.89 2.01 3.23
N SER A 73 10.38 3.21 3.03
CA SER A 73 11.22 4.37 2.70
C SER A 73 10.55 5.68 3.10
N VAL A 74 11.37 6.71 3.34
CA VAL A 74 10.91 8.09 3.41
C VAL A 74 11.42 8.81 2.17
N VAL A 75 10.51 9.38 1.41
CA VAL A 75 10.80 10.15 0.20
C VAL A 75 10.50 11.62 0.49
N PRO A 76 11.53 12.47 0.66
CA PRO A 76 11.31 13.91 0.82
C PRO A 76 10.76 14.52 -0.47
N LEU A 77 9.74 15.36 -0.36
CA LEU A 77 9.11 16.03 -1.48
C LEU A 77 8.70 17.46 -1.09
N GLY A 78 9.49 18.45 -1.46
CA GLY A 78 9.29 19.83 -1.02
C GLY A 78 9.31 19.92 0.50
N ASP A 79 8.22 20.43 1.09
CA ASP A 79 8.05 20.58 2.54
C ASP A 79 7.42 19.35 3.20
N ALA A 80 7.22 18.26 2.45
CA ALA A 80 6.59 17.03 2.91
C ALA A 80 7.56 15.86 2.99
N ASP A 81 7.33 14.97 3.97
CA ASP A 81 7.89 13.62 3.99
C ASP A 81 6.80 12.62 3.58
N ILE A 82 7.06 11.88 2.52
CA ILE A 82 6.22 10.78 2.05
C ILE A 82 6.77 9.49 2.65
N ILE A 83 6.10 8.97 3.67
CA ILE A 83 6.48 7.76 4.41
C ILE A 83 5.79 6.57 3.75
N VAL A 84 6.56 5.75 3.06
CA VAL A 84 6.05 4.68 2.21
C VAL A 84 6.31 3.31 2.82
N SER A 85 5.29 2.45 2.86
CA SER A 85 5.45 1.06 3.34
C SER A 85 4.38 0.14 2.73
N THR A 86 4.71 -1.14 2.50
CA THR A 86 3.69 -2.16 2.22
C THR A 86 2.74 -2.31 3.42
N LEU A 87 3.20 -2.04 4.63
CA LEU A 87 2.53 -2.17 5.93
C LEU A 87 2.26 -3.62 6.31
N TRP A 88 1.77 -4.45 5.38
CA TRP A 88 1.10 -5.70 5.66
C TRP A 88 -0.04 -5.50 6.68
N ALA A 89 -0.99 -6.43 6.74
CA ALA A 89 -2.00 -6.41 7.79
C ALA A 89 -1.58 -7.35 8.94
N LYS A 90 -2.37 -7.41 9.99
CA LYS A 90 -2.10 -8.27 11.14
C LYS A 90 -3.17 -9.34 11.23
N LEU A 91 -2.79 -10.57 10.96
CA LEU A 91 -3.68 -11.71 10.91
C LEU A 91 -3.91 -12.31 12.30
N PRO A 92 -5.13 -12.28 12.83
CA PRO A 92 -5.45 -12.93 14.11
C PRO A 92 -5.28 -14.45 14.03
N LEU A 93 -4.77 -15.08 15.09
CA LEU A 93 -4.52 -16.53 15.13
C LEU A 93 -5.79 -17.35 14.78
N LYS A 94 -6.97 -16.91 15.23
CA LYS A 94 -8.24 -17.58 14.94
C LYS A 94 -8.59 -17.64 13.45
N GLU A 95 -8.04 -16.73 12.64
CA GLU A 95 -8.27 -16.62 11.20
C GLU A 95 -7.15 -17.26 10.37
N ALA A 96 -5.99 -17.54 10.99
CA ALA A 96 -4.76 -17.94 10.33
C ALA A 96 -4.96 -19.15 9.40
N TYR A 97 -5.49 -20.26 9.95
CA TYR A 97 -5.66 -21.50 9.20
C TYR A 97 -6.53 -21.32 7.93
N TYR A 98 -7.66 -20.63 8.06
CA TYR A 98 -8.54 -20.38 6.92
C TYR A 98 -7.87 -19.44 5.91
N THR A 99 -7.25 -18.37 6.38
CA THR A 99 -6.62 -17.35 5.54
C THR A 99 -5.46 -17.93 4.72
N GLU A 100 -4.62 -18.77 5.32
CA GLU A 100 -3.53 -19.46 4.60
C GLU A 100 -4.05 -20.35 3.45
N GLN A 101 -5.25 -20.90 3.59
CA GLN A 101 -5.86 -21.74 2.56
C GLN A 101 -6.44 -20.93 1.40
N VAL A 102 -6.98 -19.73 1.65
CA VAL A 102 -7.76 -18.99 0.66
C VAL A 102 -7.01 -17.80 0.04
N VAL A 103 -6.11 -17.16 0.78
CA VAL A 103 -5.35 -15.99 0.30
C VAL A 103 -4.13 -16.43 -0.50
N SER A 104 -3.95 -15.83 -1.66
CA SER A 104 -2.92 -16.21 -2.62
C SER A 104 -1.49 -15.96 -2.13
N ASP A 105 -1.28 -15.01 -1.24
CA ASP A 105 0.03 -14.62 -0.70
C ASP A 105 0.76 -15.83 -0.12
N PHE A 106 0.05 -16.67 0.65
CA PHE A 106 0.59 -17.86 1.29
C PHE A 106 0.96 -19.00 0.34
N ARG A 107 0.65 -18.85 -0.93
CA ARG A 107 0.99 -19.81 -1.99
C ARG A 107 1.93 -19.25 -3.06
N ARG A 108 2.25 -17.96 -3.00
CA ARG A 108 2.98 -17.25 -4.07
C ARG A 108 4.17 -16.44 -3.60
N ILE A 109 4.31 -16.25 -2.28
CA ILE A 109 5.37 -15.47 -1.66
C ILE A 109 6.23 -16.40 -0.81
N LEU A 110 7.54 -16.16 -0.77
CA LEU A 110 8.46 -16.89 0.09
C LEU A 110 8.90 -16.04 1.27
N TYR A 111 9.24 -16.72 2.35
CA TYR A 111 9.95 -16.21 3.51
C TYR A 111 11.04 -17.18 3.93
N ASN A 112 12.31 -16.77 3.88
CA ASN A 112 13.47 -17.64 4.09
C ASN A 112 13.45 -18.92 3.24
N LYS A 113 13.08 -18.81 1.96
CA LYS A 113 13.01 -19.88 0.94
C LYS A 113 11.85 -20.87 1.11
N GLU A 114 11.01 -20.70 2.11
CA GLU A 114 9.80 -21.48 2.32
C GLU A 114 8.57 -20.64 1.98
N LEU A 115 7.41 -21.26 1.80
CA LEU A 115 6.17 -20.52 1.58
C LEU A 115 5.85 -19.65 2.81
N LEU A 116 5.37 -18.46 2.56
CA LEU A 116 4.95 -17.51 3.59
C LEU A 116 3.93 -18.16 4.53
N THR A 117 4.16 -18.04 5.83
CA THR A 117 3.21 -18.44 6.88
C THR A 117 2.52 -17.23 7.50
N PHE A 118 1.42 -17.46 8.25
CA PHE A 118 0.77 -16.36 8.99
C PHE A 118 1.72 -15.70 10.00
N ALA A 119 2.63 -16.49 10.58
CA ALA A 119 3.60 -15.96 11.53
C ALA A 119 4.61 -15.02 10.85
N ASP A 120 5.04 -15.36 9.64
CA ASP A 120 5.93 -14.53 8.83
C ASP A 120 5.22 -13.28 8.34
N PHE A 121 3.96 -13.41 7.89
CA PHE A 121 3.10 -12.30 7.51
C PHE A 121 2.98 -11.28 8.65
N ASN A 122 2.69 -11.74 9.87
CA ASN A 122 2.61 -10.89 11.04
C ASN A 122 3.97 -10.28 11.42
N ARG A 123 5.07 -11.00 11.22
CA ARG A 123 6.44 -10.47 11.44
C ARG A 123 6.75 -9.32 10.48
N GLU A 124 6.35 -9.44 9.22
CA GLU A 124 6.52 -8.37 8.25
C GLU A 124 5.62 -7.17 8.57
N HIS A 125 4.40 -7.40 9.07
CA HIS A 125 3.58 -6.31 9.61
C HIS A 125 4.31 -5.55 10.72
N GLU A 126 4.83 -6.27 11.74
CA GLU A 126 5.53 -5.62 12.86
C GLU A 126 6.76 -4.83 12.38
N ARG A 127 7.51 -5.36 11.42
CA ARG A 127 8.66 -4.67 10.80
C ARG A 127 8.23 -3.40 10.08
N CYS A 128 7.26 -3.49 9.19
CA CYS A 128 6.75 -2.36 8.42
C CYS A 128 6.12 -1.30 9.32
N PHE A 129 5.32 -1.70 10.30
CA PHE A 129 4.68 -0.75 11.20
C PHE A 129 5.69 -0.09 12.16
N ALA A 130 6.72 -0.80 12.62
CA ALA A 130 7.82 -0.21 13.39
C ALA A 130 8.54 0.88 12.57
N PHE A 131 8.77 0.63 11.28
CA PHE A 131 9.33 1.62 10.37
C PHE A 131 8.41 2.86 10.26
N VAL A 132 7.11 2.68 10.00
CA VAL A 132 6.15 3.78 9.89
C VAL A 132 6.13 4.61 11.18
N LYS A 133 6.03 3.95 12.35
CA LYS A 133 6.05 4.63 13.66
C LYS A 133 7.31 5.48 13.83
N LYS A 134 8.47 4.87 13.59
CA LYS A 134 9.76 5.57 13.70
C LYS A 134 9.84 6.77 12.77
N SER A 135 9.43 6.60 11.52
CA SER A 135 9.50 7.65 10.50
C SER A 135 8.55 8.81 10.79
N VAL A 136 7.31 8.54 11.20
CA VAL A 136 6.34 9.58 11.59
C VAL A 136 6.84 10.41 12.77
N VAL A 137 7.43 9.76 13.78
CA VAL A 137 7.98 10.45 14.97
C VAL A 137 9.25 11.23 14.64
N ALA A 138 10.11 10.69 13.79
CA ALA A 138 11.39 11.32 13.44
C ALA A 138 11.26 12.46 12.42
N SER A 139 10.20 12.48 11.62
CA SER A 139 9.99 13.50 10.61
C SER A 139 9.78 14.89 11.23
N THR A 140 10.52 15.86 10.71
CA THR A 140 10.40 17.29 11.02
C THR A 140 9.78 18.09 9.87
N ALA A 141 9.33 17.42 8.81
CA ALA A 141 8.67 18.05 7.68
C ALA A 141 7.38 18.76 8.10
N GLN A 142 7.00 19.80 7.36
CA GLN A 142 5.77 20.54 7.61
C GLN A 142 4.53 19.68 7.40
N LYS A 143 4.59 18.78 6.38
CA LYS A 143 3.54 17.81 6.09
C LYS A 143 4.08 16.38 6.15
N LYS A 144 3.27 15.48 6.69
CA LYS A 144 3.58 14.05 6.76
C LYS A 144 2.48 13.27 6.05
N ILE A 145 2.90 12.54 5.02
CA ILE A 145 1.99 11.74 4.21
C ILE A 145 2.43 10.28 4.32
N VAL A 146 1.57 9.45 4.87
CA VAL A 146 1.80 8.00 4.95
C VAL A 146 1.13 7.34 3.75
N VAL A 147 1.89 6.53 3.01
CA VAL A 147 1.40 5.77 1.86
C VAL A 147 1.62 4.30 2.11
N THR A 148 0.54 3.53 2.21
CA THR A 148 0.61 2.09 2.46
C THR A 148 -0.15 1.29 1.40
N HIS A 149 0.15 -0.02 1.32
CA HIS A 149 -0.66 -0.92 0.51
C HIS A 149 -1.88 -1.41 1.32
N HIS A 150 -1.64 -2.05 2.46
CA HIS A 150 -2.72 -2.60 3.28
C HIS A 150 -3.52 -1.51 4.01
N VAL A 151 -4.77 -1.83 4.32
CA VAL A 151 -5.76 -0.93 4.92
C VAL A 151 -5.44 -0.71 6.41
N PRO A 152 -5.28 0.54 6.87
CA PRO A 152 -4.78 0.81 8.23
C PRO A 152 -5.87 0.93 9.31
N SER A 153 -7.15 0.76 8.99
CA SER A 153 -8.22 0.77 10.00
C SER A 153 -9.47 0.05 9.51
N PHE A 154 -10.17 -0.61 10.42
CA PHE A 154 -11.47 -1.25 10.12
C PHE A 154 -12.55 -0.25 9.69
N ARG A 155 -12.41 1.03 9.99
CA ARG A 155 -13.32 2.06 9.44
C ARG A 155 -13.22 2.22 7.93
N MET A 156 -12.14 1.77 7.34
CA MET A 156 -11.83 1.91 5.92
C MET A 156 -11.88 0.59 5.15
N GLN A 157 -12.24 -0.50 5.83
CA GLN A 157 -12.41 -1.80 5.19
C GLN A 157 -13.62 -1.81 4.27
N CYS A 158 -13.60 -2.68 3.27
CA CYS A 158 -14.78 -2.94 2.44
C CYS A 158 -15.89 -3.61 3.27
N PRO A 159 -17.08 -3.01 3.39
CA PRO A 159 -18.16 -3.57 4.21
C PRO A 159 -18.57 -4.98 3.79
N MET A 160 -18.44 -5.31 2.52
CA MET A 160 -18.78 -6.64 1.98
C MET A 160 -17.95 -7.76 2.63
N PHE A 161 -16.72 -7.44 3.06
CA PHE A 161 -15.76 -8.40 3.62
C PHE A 161 -15.51 -8.23 5.13
N ALA A 162 -16.28 -7.35 5.79
CA ALA A 162 -16.07 -7.04 7.21
C ALA A 162 -16.12 -8.27 8.11
N ASP A 163 -17.01 -9.22 7.81
CA ASP A 163 -17.18 -10.47 8.58
C ASP A 163 -16.39 -11.65 7.98
N SER A 164 -15.54 -11.42 6.99
CA SER A 164 -14.72 -12.47 6.39
C SER A 164 -13.64 -12.93 7.34
N LEU A 165 -13.47 -14.24 7.49
CA LEU A 165 -12.34 -14.84 8.22
C LEU A 165 -10.97 -14.59 7.57
N ALA A 166 -10.93 -14.02 6.36
CA ALA A 166 -9.70 -13.60 5.70
C ALA A 166 -9.41 -12.10 5.85
N ASN A 167 -10.30 -11.33 6.50
CA ASN A 167 -10.18 -9.88 6.57
C ASN A 167 -8.88 -9.40 7.24
N GLY A 168 -8.36 -10.17 8.19
CA GLY A 168 -7.07 -9.89 8.83
C GLY A 168 -5.86 -9.90 7.89
N ALA A 169 -5.98 -10.43 6.67
CA ALA A 169 -4.94 -10.32 5.64
C ALA A 169 -5.03 -9.01 4.84
N PHE A 170 -6.12 -8.25 4.98
CA PHE A 170 -6.34 -7.02 4.23
C PHE A 170 -6.27 -5.77 5.09
N THR A 171 -6.74 -5.87 6.34
CA THR A 171 -6.96 -4.71 7.21
C THR A 171 -6.34 -4.94 8.58
N VAL A 172 -5.66 -3.92 9.09
CA VAL A 172 -5.15 -3.86 10.46
C VAL A 172 -5.71 -2.63 11.16
N GLU A 173 -5.94 -2.71 12.48
CA GLU A 173 -6.46 -1.57 13.24
C GLU A 173 -5.34 -0.71 13.81
N LEU A 174 -5.18 0.49 13.27
CA LEU A 174 -4.18 1.48 13.68
C LEU A 174 -4.82 2.85 13.99
N GLU A 175 -6.12 2.92 14.23
CA GLU A 175 -6.83 4.17 14.43
C GLU A 175 -6.28 4.98 15.60
N ASP A 176 -5.90 4.34 16.71
CA ASP A 176 -5.29 4.99 17.86
C ASP A 176 -3.93 5.62 17.51
N PHE A 177 -3.13 4.93 16.68
CA PHE A 177 -1.88 5.48 16.20
C PHE A 177 -2.11 6.69 15.29
N ILE A 178 -3.05 6.58 14.36
CA ILE A 178 -3.43 7.68 13.45
C ILE A 178 -3.88 8.90 14.26
N LYS A 179 -4.75 8.73 15.23
CA LYS A 179 -5.25 9.82 16.10
C LYS A 179 -4.17 10.46 16.98
N GLY A 180 -3.21 9.64 17.41
CA GLY A 180 -2.17 10.04 18.36
C GLY A 180 -0.98 10.79 17.73
N HIS A 181 -0.93 10.92 16.40
CA HIS A 181 0.21 11.48 15.68
C HIS A 181 -0.21 12.55 14.68
N SER A 182 0.69 13.50 14.41
CA SER A 182 0.49 14.54 13.38
C SER A 182 0.79 13.93 12.02
N ILE A 183 -0.21 13.37 11.36
CA ILE A 183 -0.18 12.86 9.99
C ILE A 183 -1.23 13.65 9.22
N ASP A 184 -0.86 14.26 8.09
CA ASP A 184 -1.79 15.05 7.28
C ASP A 184 -2.65 14.15 6.42
N TYR A 185 -2.01 13.18 5.74
CA TYR A 185 -2.69 12.23 4.87
C TYR A 185 -2.25 10.79 5.15
N TRP A 186 -3.20 9.86 5.07
CA TRP A 186 -2.91 8.43 4.96
C TRP A 186 -3.56 7.87 3.71
N ILE A 187 -2.75 7.47 2.73
CA ILE A 187 -3.20 6.98 1.42
C ILE A 187 -2.96 5.48 1.37
N TYR A 188 -3.95 4.70 0.95
CA TYR A 188 -3.84 3.24 0.97
C TYR A 188 -4.56 2.57 -0.22
N GLY A 189 -4.30 1.26 -0.42
CA GLY A 189 -4.81 0.44 -1.50
C GLY A 189 -5.44 -0.88 -1.04
N HIS A 190 -5.18 -1.94 -1.78
CA HIS A 190 -5.43 -3.35 -1.50
C HIS A 190 -6.91 -3.81 -1.44
N SER A 191 -7.78 -3.05 -0.82
CA SER A 191 -9.18 -3.47 -0.57
C SER A 191 -10.12 -3.31 -1.75
N HIS A 192 -9.67 -2.68 -2.84
CA HIS A 192 -10.49 -2.26 -4.00
C HIS A 192 -11.78 -1.52 -3.63
N TYR A 193 -11.78 -0.89 -2.46
CA TYR A 193 -12.91 -0.12 -1.94
C TYR A 193 -12.46 1.29 -1.61
N ASN A 194 -13.11 2.28 -2.23
CA ASN A 194 -12.71 3.68 -2.12
C ASN A 194 -13.38 4.36 -0.95
N VAL A 195 -12.56 4.95 -0.08
CA VAL A 195 -12.99 5.66 1.13
C VAL A 195 -12.30 7.01 1.19
N ASP A 196 -13.01 7.96 1.79
CA ASP A 196 -12.54 9.32 2.05
C ASP A 196 -13.10 9.74 3.41
N VAL A 197 -12.26 9.66 4.46
CA VAL A 197 -12.67 9.89 5.85
C VAL A 197 -11.58 10.61 6.63
N ILE A 198 -11.96 11.28 7.71
CA ILE A 198 -11.03 11.89 8.65
C ILE A 198 -10.98 11.06 9.93
N ILE A 199 -9.76 10.70 10.35
CA ILE A 199 -9.47 10.02 11.62
C ILE A 199 -8.57 10.93 12.45
N GLY A 200 -9.09 11.48 13.56
CA GLY A 200 -8.40 12.55 14.27
C GLY A 200 -8.22 13.78 13.38
N ASN A 201 -6.98 14.13 13.09
CA ASN A 201 -6.62 15.21 12.16
C ASN A 201 -6.10 14.69 10.81
N THR A 202 -6.04 13.38 10.62
CA THR A 202 -5.51 12.74 9.42
C THR A 202 -6.62 12.55 8.39
N HIS A 203 -6.39 12.99 7.17
CA HIS A 203 -7.24 12.69 6.02
C HIS A 203 -6.85 11.33 5.43
N CYS A 204 -7.68 10.33 5.65
CA CYS A 204 -7.46 8.95 5.19
C CYS A 204 -8.23 8.74 3.88
N ILE A 205 -7.50 8.42 2.82
CA ILE A 205 -8.08 8.36 1.46
C ILE A 205 -7.59 7.14 0.67
N SER A 206 -8.46 6.65 -0.20
CA SER A 206 -8.10 5.71 -1.24
C SER A 206 -8.76 6.08 -2.57
N ASN A 207 -8.16 5.63 -3.67
CA ASN A 207 -8.68 5.82 -5.02
C ASN A 207 -8.23 4.66 -5.91
N GLN A 208 -8.83 3.53 -5.69
CA GLN A 208 -8.45 2.25 -6.27
C GLN A 208 -9.29 1.95 -7.50
N LEU A 209 -8.65 1.50 -8.59
CA LEU A 209 -9.33 1.07 -9.80
C LEU A 209 -10.02 -0.29 -9.58
N GLY A 210 -9.37 -1.21 -8.87
CA GLY A 210 -9.84 -2.57 -8.66
C GLY A 210 -10.05 -3.36 -9.95
N TYR A 211 -10.78 -4.47 -9.86
CA TYR A 211 -11.09 -5.32 -11.01
C TYR A 211 -12.30 -4.81 -11.78
N VAL A 212 -12.08 -4.40 -13.03
CA VAL A 212 -13.16 -3.91 -13.92
C VAL A 212 -14.26 -4.96 -14.12
N SER A 213 -13.90 -6.24 -14.22
CA SER A 213 -14.84 -7.36 -14.33
C SER A 213 -15.79 -7.50 -13.13
N HIS A 214 -15.35 -7.05 -11.95
CA HIS A 214 -16.13 -7.06 -10.70
C HIS A 214 -16.84 -5.73 -10.45
N LYS A 215 -16.74 -4.77 -11.37
CA LYS A 215 -17.32 -3.41 -11.26
C LYS A 215 -16.75 -2.58 -10.11
N GLU A 216 -15.58 -2.90 -9.61
CA GLU A 216 -14.91 -2.18 -8.51
C GLU A 216 -14.47 -0.78 -8.93
N HIS A 217 -14.23 -0.58 -10.24
CA HIS A 217 -13.81 0.69 -10.85
C HIS A 217 -14.88 1.81 -10.79
N LEU A 218 -16.12 1.51 -10.41
CA LEU A 218 -17.22 2.49 -10.51
C LEU A 218 -17.05 3.71 -9.58
N THR A 219 -16.26 3.58 -8.53
CA THR A 219 -15.96 4.67 -7.59
C THR A 219 -14.58 5.30 -7.82
N PHE A 220 -13.83 4.81 -8.81
CA PHE A 220 -12.52 5.37 -9.16
C PHE A 220 -12.67 6.76 -9.79
N ASN A 221 -11.94 7.73 -9.26
CA ASN A 221 -11.89 9.09 -9.80
C ASN A 221 -10.50 9.35 -10.43
N PRO A 222 -10.38 9.40 -11.77
CA PRO A 222 -9.08 9.62 -12.42
C PRO A 222 -8.48 11.01 -12.16
N GLY A 223 -9.28 11.94 -11.66
CA GLY A 223 -8.87 13.29 -11.30
C GLY A 223 -8.71 13.52 -9.79
N LYS A 224 -8.62 12.46 -8.95
CA LYS A 224 -8.40 12.65 -7.52
C LYS A 224 -6.95 13.05 -7.24
N TYR A 225 -6.76 14.15 -6.52
CA TYR A 225 -5.45 14.67 -6.14
C TYR A 225 -5.45 15.20 -4.70
N ILE A 226 -4.28 15.43 -4.16
CA ILE A 226 -4.02 16.18 -2.93
C ILE A 226 -3.02 17.30 -3.23
N GLU A 227 -3.08 18.37 -2.46
CA GLU A 227 -2.11 19.47 -2.50
C GLU A 227 -1.15 19.33 -1.31
N ILE A 228 0.16 19.42 -1.57
CA ILE A 228 1.22 19.30 -0.57
C ILE A 228 2.15 20.50 -0.56
#